data_ce556307ae8b31be0237e33a9cb79ce2
#
_entry.id   ce556307ae8b31be0237e33a9cb79ce2
#
_cell.length_a   1.000
_cell.length_b   1.000
_cell.length_c   1.000
_cell.angle_alpha   90.00
_cell.angle_beta   90.00
_cell.angle_gamma   90.00
#
_symmetry.space_group_name_H-M   'P 1'
#
loop_
_entity.id
_entity.type
_entity.pdbx_description
1 polymer ?
#
loop_
_entity_poly.entity_id
_entity_poly.type
_entity_poly.pdbx_seq_one_letter_code
_entity_poly.pdbx_strand_id
1 'polypeptide(L)'
;MKKGKRDSDLKENVVFNIQSIIMSVLMAITLVTIVTMGFLLYQRFKLAIDKMAVSNTEATVESTVDRVNSDLLDIRQIFDSANYNIVQEFDISSEKFAEQFSLLYEVNSDKIESLALYGNEGRLIASEPVAVEKENIDVKGQDWYKNAESVIENVHFSIPHIQNLYEDGLYRYHWVVSLSRYVDINDGEIPGSGVLLVDMKYSVIEDVLKQINDSSEGIYYYMISRDGQIIYHPRKTEMARGLFEENSLKASGYEEGTYEITTDGHKESVVVGNIAYTGWKLIGVVPESVQTARINNFR
;
A
#
# COMPACT_ATOMS: atom_id res chain seq x y z
N MET A 1 51.19 -40.58 70.94
CA MET A 1 50.05 -39.64 70.69
C MET A 1 50.13 -38.82 69.42
N LYS A 2 50.85 -39.28 68.34
CA LYS A 2 50.95 -38.54 67.06
C LYS A 2 50.17 -39.19 65.84
N LYS A 3 49.68 -40.41 66.02
CA LYS A 3 49.01 -41.13 64.88
C LYS A 3 47.53 -40.78 64.74
N GLY A 4 46.80 -40.51 65.84
CA GLY A 4 45.36 -40.18 65.81
C GLY A 4 45.01 -38.82 65.22
N LYS A 5 45.90 -37.80 65.29
CA LYS A 5 45.65 -36.46 64.79
C LYS A 5 45.79 -36.37 63.27
N ARG A 6 46.67 -37.22 62.72
CA ARG A 6 46.91 -37.27 61.23
C ARG A 6 45.79 -37.96 60.49
N ASP A 7 45.10 -38.94 61.10
CA ASP A 7 43.94 -39.62 60.53
C ASP A 7 42.65 -38.77 60.58
N SER A 8 42.51 -37.92 61.66
CA SER A 8 41.37 -36.98 61.69
C SER A 8 41.50 -35.85 60.66
N ASP A 9 42.71 -35.28 60.50
CA ASP A 9 42.98 -34.23 59.53
C ASP A 9 42.86 -34.75 58.08
N LEU A 10 43.20 -36.00 57.79
CA LEU A 10 42.98 -36.65 56.47
C LEU A 10 41.50 -36.92 56.17
N LYS A 11 40.74 -37.36 57.21
CA LYS A 11 39.29 -37.55 57.02
C LYS A 11 38.56 -36.25 56.88
N GLU A 12 38.90 -35.21 57.59
CA GLU A 12 38.32 -33.89 57.49
C GLU A 12 38.61 -33.26 56.12
N ASN A 13 39.84 -33.36 55.60
CA ASN A 13 40.21 -32.89 54.27
C ASN A 13 39.53 -33.67 53.15
N VAL A 14 39.33 -34.99 53.31
CA VAL A 14 38.59 -35.83 52.30
C VAL A 14 37.10 -35.50 52.30
N VAL A 15 36.47 -35.29 53.45
CA VAL A 15 35.07 -34.90 53.59
C VAL A 15 34.84 -33.49 53.01
N PHE A 16 35.76 -32.54 53.27
CA PHE A 16 35.70 -31.20 52.70
C PHE A 16 35.86 -31.20 51.18
N ASN A 17 36.72 -32.09 50.65
CA ASN A 17 36.93 -32.24 49.22
C ASN A 17 35.70 -32.87 48.52
N ILE A 18 35.02 -33.84 49.14
CA ILE A 18 33.79 -34.47 48.62
C ILE A 18 32.63 -33.47 48.63
N GLN A 19 32.44 -32.69 49.71
CA GLN A 19 31.43 -31.63 49.77
C GLN A 19 31.64 -30.56 48.69
N SER A 20 32.90 -30.13 48.50
CA SER A 20 33.24 -29.16 47.45
C SER A 20 32.94 -29.68 46.02
N ILE A 21 33.23 -30.97 45.76
CA ILE A 21 32.93 -31.60 44.49
C ILE A 21 31.41 -31.68 44.27
N ILE A 22 30.63 -32.09 45.27
CA ILE A 22 29.17 -32.17 45.16
C ILE A 22 28.55 -30.79 44.90
N MET A 23 29.02 -29.76 45.66
CA MET A 23 28.57 -28.38 45.45
C MET A 23 28.90 -27.85 44.07
N SER A 24 30.10 -28.13 43.58
CA SER A 24 30.50 -27.73 42.20
C SER A 24 29.67 -28.41 41.11
N VAL A 25 29.37 -29.70 41.27
CA VAL A 25 28.52 -30.43 40.34
C VAL A 25 27.09 -29.92 40.36
N LEU A 26 26.51 -29.66 41.55
CA LEU A 26 25.18 -29.07 41.66
C LEU A 26 25.13 -27.68 41.06
N MET A 27 26.14 -26.85 41.27
CA MET A 27 26.24 -25.51 40.70
C MET A 27 26.35 -25.57 39.17
N ALA A 28 27.14 -26.50 38.64
CA ALA A 28 27.25 -26.71 37.20
C ALA A 28 25.93 -27.17 36.55
N ILE A 29 25.23 -28.11 37.20
CA ILE A 29 23.91 -28.58 36.73
C ILE A 29 22.88 -27.42 36.72
N THR A 30 22.83 -26.64 37.82
CA THR A 30 21.94 -25.49 37.92
C THR A 30 22.25 -24.44 36.85
N LEU A 31 23.53 -24.15 36.62
CA LEU A 31 23.94 -23.21 35.56
C LEU A 31 23.53 -23.67 34.18
N VAL A 32 23.80 -24.93 33.86
CA VAL A 32 23.38 -25.52 32.56
C VAL A 32 21.87 -25.48 32.40
N THR A 33 21.11 -25.79 33.46
CA THR A 33 19.65 -25.75 33.40
C THR A 33 19.12 -24.32 33.13
N ILE A 34 19.69 -23.31 33.83
CA ILE A 34 19.31 -21.90 33.62
C ILE A 34 19.63 -21.43 32.21
N VAL A 35 20.84 -21.75 31.72
CA VAL A 35 21.27 -21.38 30.37
C VAL A 35 20.38 -22.05 29.31
N THR A 36 20.10 -23.34 29.48
CA THR A 36 19.22 -24.09 28.54
C THR A 36 17.80 -23.55 28.55
N MET A 37 17.24 -23.27 29.73
CA MET A 37 15.91 -22.70 29.87
C MET A 37 15.84 -21.28 29.29
N GLY A 38 16.84 -20.45 29.55
CA GLY A 38 16.95 -19.13 28.96
C GLY A 38 17.04 -19.13 27.44
N PHE A 39 17.81 -20.07 26.89
CA PHE A 39 17.89 -20.27 25.43
C PHE A 39 16.56 -20.70 24.81
N LEU A 40 15.87 -21.67 25.43
CA LEU A 40 14.55 -22.14 24.95
C LEU A 40 13.49 -21.05 25.03
N LEU A 41 13.47 -20.25 26.11
CA LEU A 41 12.56 -19.11 26.25
C LEU A 41 12.87 -18.03 25.21
N TYR A 42 14.14 -17.74 24.95
CA TYR A 42 14.54 -16.80 23.91
C TYR A 42 14.05 -17.23 22.51
N GLN A 43 14.24 -18.49 22.16
CA GLN A 43 13.76 -19.05 20.89
C GLN A 43 12.22 -18.95 20.75
N ARG A 44 11.50 -19.32 21.82
CA ARG A 44 10.02 -19.21 21.84
C ARG A 44 9.55 -17.78 21.73
N PHE A 45 10.22 -16.86 22.42
CA PHE A 45 9.90 -15.44 22.40
C PHE A 45 10.16 -14.82 21.00
N LYS A 46 11.28 -15.18 20.38
CA LYS A 46 11.60 -14.76 19.00
C LYS A 46 10.49 -15.18 18.04
N LEU A 47 10.13 -16.46 18.02
CA LEU A 47 9.08 -16.98 17.15
C LEU A 47 7.69 -16.31 17.40
N ALA A 48 7.40 -15.95 18.65
CA ALA A 48 6.16 -15.27 18.98
C ALA A 48 6.13 -13.82 18.44
N ILE A 49 7.25 -13.10 18.54
CA ILE A 49 7.38 -11.74 18.00
C ILE A 49 7.28 -11.74 16.48
N ASP A 50 7.96 -12.67 15.81
CA ASP A 50 7.93 -12.78 14.35
C ASP A 50 6.50 -13.04 13.86
N LYS A 51 5.82 -13.99 14.48
CA LYS A 51 4.42 -14.29 14.16
C LYS A 51 3.49 -13.10 14.41
N MET A 52 3.70 -12.36 15.51
CA MET A 52 2.91 -11.18 15.84
C MET A 52 3.15 -10.04 14.83
N ALA A 53 4.39 -9.83 14.38
CA ALA A 53 4.71 -8.82 13.37
C ALA A 53 4.00 -9.13 12.04
N VAL A 54 4.05 -10.37 11.59
CA VAL A 54 3.36 -10.81 10.37
C VAL A 54 1.85 -10.67 10.51
N SER A 55 1.26 -11.15 11.62
CA SER A 55 -0.18 -11.04 11.85
C SER A 55 -0.68 -9.59 11.93
N ASN A 56 0.10 -8.69 12.53
CA ASN A 56 -0.23 -7.26 12.52
C ASN A 56 -0.15 -6.67 11.11
N THR A 57 0.82 -7.11 10.31
CA THR A 57 0.94 -6.69 8.90
C THR A 57 -0.24 -7.20 8.08
N GLU A 58 -0.69 -8.44 8.29
CA GLU A 58 -1.90 -8.98 7.66
C GLU A 58 -3.13 -8.12 7.98
N ALA A 59 -3.36 -7.81 9.25
CA ALA A 59 -4.47 -6.97 9.66
C ALA A 59 -4.38 -5.54 9.08
N THR A 60 -3.17 -4.97 9.00
CA THR A 60 -2.94 -3.65 8.39
C THR A 60 -3.20 -3.67 6.89
N VAL A 61 -2.71 -4.69 6.18
CA VAL A 61 -2.96 -4.86 4.74
C VAL A 61 -4.45 -5.00 4.48
N GLU A 62 -5.15 -5.89 5.19
CA GLU A 62 -6.58 -6.12 5.05
C GLU A 62 -7.39 -4.83 5.27
N SER A 63 -7.17 -4.15 6.40
CA SER A 63 -7.89 -2.91 6.70
C SER A 63 -7.59 -1.77 5.72
N THR A 64 -6.37 -1.73 5.19
CA THR A 64 -5.98 -0.72 4.20
C THR A 64 -6.56 -1.03 2.82
N VAL A 65 -6.61 -2.30 2.42
CA VAL A 65 -7.29 -2.76 1.21
C VAL A 65 -8.77 -2.38 1.26
N ASP A 66 -9.46 -2.63 2.37
CA ASP A 66 -10.86 -2.27 2.54
C ASP A 66 -11.08 -0.76 2.44
N ARG A 67 -10.20 0.03 3.05
CA ARG A 67 -10.27 1.49 2.97
C ARG A 67 -10.08 1.99 1.54
N VAL A 68 -9.04 1.54 0.85
CA VAL A 68 -8.78 1.92 -0.55
C VAL A 68 -9.92 1.48 -1.47
N ASN A 69 -10.45 0.27 -1.29
CA ASN A 69 -11.63 -0.19 -2.03
C ASN A 69 -12.85 0.71 -1.79
N SER A 70 -13.07 1.15 -0.54
CA SER A 70 -14.15 2.10 -0.21
C SER A 70 -13.96 3.45 -0.90
N ASP A 71 -12.74 4.00 -0.86
CA ASP A 71 -12.42 5.27 -1.51
C ASP A 71 -12.61 5.18 -3.04
N LEU A 72 -12.16 4.09 -3.67
CA LEU A 72 -12.37 3.86 -5.10
C LEU A 72 -13.85 3.65 -5.46
N LEU A 73 -14.62 3.01 -4.58
CA LEU A 73 -16.07 2.86 -4.77
C LEU A 73 -16.78 4.22 -4.73
N ASP A 74 -16.40 5.09 -3.81
CA ASP A 74 -16.95 6.46 -3.74
C ASP A 74 -16.70 7.22 -5.05
N ILE A 75 -15.48 7.16 -5.57
CA ILE A 75 -15.14 7.80 -6.86
C ILE A 75 -15.95 7.20 -8.01
N ARG A 76 -16.13 5.87 -8.01
CA ARG A 76 -17.00 5.22 -9.01
C ARG A 76 -18.45 5.68 -8.90
N GLN A 77 -18.98 5.88 -7.71
CA GLN A 77 -20.33 6.43 -7.52
C GLN A 77 -20.46 7.86 -8.04
N ILE A 78 -19.42 8.69 -7.87
CA ILE A 78 -19.36 10.03 -8.48
C ILE A 78 -19.41 9.92 -10.00
N PHE A 79 -18.63 9.02 -10.59
CA PHE A 79 -18.61 8.74 -12.01
C PHE A 79 -20.00 8.28 -12.53
N ASP A 80 -20.59 7.30 -11.85
CA ASP A 80 -21.91 6.77 -12.22
C ASP A 80 -23.00 7.86 -12.07
N SER A 81 -22.88 8.73 -11.07
CA SER A 81 -23.78 9.88 -10.90
C SER A 81 -23.64 10.89 -12.05
N ALA A 82 -22.41 11.22 -12.43
CA ALA A 82 -22.15 12.07 -13.60
C ALA A 82 -22.76 11.48 -14.89
N ASN A 83 -22.53 10.18 -15.10
CA ASN A 83 -23.00 9.50 -16.30
C ASN A 83 -24.53 9.42 -16.37
N TYR A 84 -25.16 8.76 -15.39
CA TYR A 84 -26.57 8.39 -15.49
C TYR A 84 -27.51 9.54 -15.10
N ASN A 85 -27.15 10.34 -14.10
CA ASN A 85 -28.04 11.36 -13.58
C ASN A 85 -27.82 12.74 -14.21
N ILE A 86 -26.72 12.94 -14.98
CA ILE A 86 -26.41 14.23 -15.58
C ILE A 86 -26.24 14.10 -17.10
N VAL A 87 -25.23 13.34 -17.56
CA VAL A 87 -24.87 13.28 -19.00
C VAL A 87 -25.95 12.64 -19.84
N GLN A 88 -26.62 11.61 -19.36
CA GLN A 88 -27.72 10.94 -20.06
C GLN A 88 -29.08 11.59 -19.82
N GLU A 89 -29.27 12.24 -18.68
CA GLU A 89 -30.58 12.81 -18.30
C GLU A 89 -30.82 14.18 -18.92
N PHE A 90 -29.79 15.06 -18.93
CA PHE A 90 -29.95 16.45 -19.36
C PHE A 90 -29.29 16.68 -20.71
N ASP A 91 -29.94 17.49 -21.56
CA ASP A 91 -29.32 18.05 -22.76
C ASP A 91 -28.06 18.84 -22.36
N ILE A 92 -26.91 18.46 -22.95
CA ILE A 92 -25.59 19.05 -22.66
C ILE A 92 -25.50 20.54 -22.92
N SER A 93 -26.41 21.09 -23.77
CA SER A 93 -26.52 22.53 -24.06
C SER A 93 -27.33 23.28 -23.03
N SER A 94 -28.03 22.58 -22.12
CA SER A 94 -28.92 23.19 -21.14
C SER A 94 -28.18 23.79 -19.95
N GLU A 95 -28.73 24.88 -19.40
CA GLU A 95 -28.26 25.49 -18.16
C GLU A 95 -28.30 24.49 -16.98
N LYS A 96 -29.31 23.62 -16.98
CA LYS A 96 -29.49 22.59 -15.95
C LYS A 96 -28.37 21.54 -15.96
N PHE A 97 -27.90 21.14 -17.15
CA PHE A 97 -26.72 20.27 -17.26
C PHE A 97 -25.50 20.94 -16.61
N ALA A 98 -25.20 22.19 -17.01
CA ALA A 98 -24.06 22.91 -16.46
C ALA A 98 -24.15 23.08 -14.94
N GLU A 99 -25.31 23.41 -14.41
CA GLU A 99 -25.55 23.56 -12.97
C GLU A 99 -25.30 22.23 -12.21
N GLN A 100 -25.87 21.12 -12.69
CA GLN A 100 -25.72 19.81 -12.03
C GLN A 100 -24.30 19.25 -12.14
N PHE A 101 -23.63 19.49 -13.28
CA PHE A 101 -22.25 19.06 -13.51
C PHE A 101 -21.29 19.82 -12.59
N SER A 102 -21.46 21.13 -12.44
CA SER A 102 -20.71 21.96 -11.52
C SER A 102 -20.97 21.59 -10.05
N LEU A 103 -22.23 21.41 -9.68
CA LEU A 103 -22.59 21.01 -8.31
C LEU A 103 -21.98 19.67 -7.91
N LEU A 104 -22.00 18.68 -8.83
CA LEU A 104 -21.37 17.38 -8.56
C LEU A 104 -19.87 17.51 -8.29
N TYR A 105 -19.17 18.35 -9.06
CA TYR A 105 -17.76 18.63 -8.83
C TYR A 105 -17.55 19.36 -7.49
N GLU A 106 -18.28 20.44 -7.21
CA GLU A 106 -18.12 21.25 -6.01
C GLU A 106 -18.23 20.42 -4.73
N VAL A 107 -19.26 19.56 -4.66
CA VAL A 107 -19.52 18.70 -3.48
C VAL A 107 -18.41 17.65 -3.28
N ASN A 108 -17.71 17.25 -4.34
CA ASN A 108 -16.68 16.20 -4.29
C ASN A 108 -15.26 16.74 -4.57
N SER A 109 -15.07 18.06 -4.54
CA SER A 109 -13.79 18.71 -4.87
C SER A 109 -12.65 18.39 -3.89
N ASP A 110 -12.94 17.80 -2.74
CA ASP A 110 -11.95 17.22 -1.83
C ASP A 110 -11.32 15.92 -2.37
N LYS A 111 -12.08 15.14 -3.15
CA LYS A 111 -11.67 13.83 -3.69
C LYS A 111 -11.27 13.87 -5.16
N ILE A 112 -11.93 14.70 -5.98
CA ILE A 112 -11.67 14.79 -7.42
C ILE A 112 -10.95 16.10 -7.78
N GLU A 113 -10.04 16.00 -8.73
CA GLU A 113 -9.31 17.14 -9.29
C GLU A 113 -10.09 17.78 -10.43
N SER A 114 -10.68 16.95 -11.29
CA SER A 114 -11.50 17.41 -12.41
C SER A 114 -12.57 16.39 -12.81
N LEU A 115 -13.62 16.92 -13.42
CA LEU A 115 -14.69 16.19 -14.08
C LEU A 115 -14.82 16.74 -15.50
N ALA A 116 -14.74 15.90 -16.53
CA ALA A 116 -14.77 16.34 -17.92
C ALA A 116 -15.56 15.40 -18.81
N LEU A 117 -16.23 15.97 -19.80
CA LEU A 117 -16.94 15.26 -20.86
C LEU A 117 -16.34 15.63 -22.21
N TYR A 118 -15.85 14.64 -22.93
CA TYR A 118 -15.29 14.77 -24.27
C TYR A 118 -16.20 14.12 -25.30
N GLY A 119 -16.39 14.76 -26.43
CA GLY A 119 -17.08 14.18 -27.56
C GLY A 119 -16.24 13.14 -28.30
N ASN A 120 -16.87 12.44 -29.23
CA ASN A 120 -16.29 11.37 -30.07
C ASN A 120 -14.99 11.76 -30.78
N GLU A 121 -14.82 13.06 -31.10
CA GLU A 121 -13.63 13.56 -31.80
C GLU A 121 -12.56 14.09 -30.84
N GLY A 122 -12.70 13.82 -29.53
CA GLY A 122 -11.79 14.32 -28.50
C GLY A 122 -11.96 15.81 -28.19
N ARG A 123 -13.04 16.44 -28.64
CA ARG A 123 -13.36 17.83 -28.31
C ARG A 123 -13.98 17.91 -26.92
N LEU A 124 -13.45 18.81 -26.09
CA LEU A 124 -14.03 19.09 -24.77
C LEU A 124 -15.45 19.68 -24.94
N ILE A 125 -16.42 19.05 -24.29
CA ILE A 125 -17.81 19.51 -24.22
C ILE A 125 -18.05 20.30 -22.94
N ALA A 126 -17.62 19.73 -21.79
CA ALA A 126 -17.73 20.35 -20.49
C ALA A 126 -16.56 19.94 -19.60
N SER A 127 -16.15 20.84 -18.69
CA SER A 127 -15.16 20.54 -17.63
C SER A 127 -15.47 21.31 -16.38
N GLU A 128 -15.27 20.65 -15.24
CA GLU A 128 -15.24 21.26 -13.92
C GLU A 128 -13.93 20.86 -13.18
N PRO A 129 -13.20 21.82 -12.61
CA PRO A 129 -13.43 23.26 -12.76
C PRO A 129 -13.34 23.71 -14.22
N VAL A 130 -14.02 24.79 -14.55
CA VAL A 130 -13.90 25.38 -15.89
C VAL A 130 -12.42 25.72 -16.16
N ALA A 131 -11.84 25.05 -17.12
CA ALA A 131 -10.42 25.15 -17.41
C ALA A 131 -10.16 25.35 -18.90
N VAL A 132 -9.01 25.93 -19.22
CA VAL A 132 -8.54 26.10 -20.58
C VAL A 132 -7.69 24.88 -20.94
N GLU A 133 -8.06 24.18 -22.01
CA GLU A 133 -7.19 23.11 -22.52
C GLU A 133 -5.88 23.69 -23.05
N LYS A 134 -4.81 22.95 -22.83
CA LYS A 134 -3.51 23.31 -23.40
C LYS A 134 -3.55 23.23 -24.93
N GLU A 135 -2.86 24.11 -25.58
CA GLU A 135 -2.76 24.10 -27.04
C GLU A 135 -2.13 22.78 -27.54
N ASN A 136 -2.65 22.24 -28.63
CA ASN A 136 -2.16 21.05 -29.35
C ASN A 136 -2.13 19.74 -28.52
N ILE A 137 -3.02 19.59 -27.56
CA ILE A 137 -3.19 18.31 -26.89
C ILE A 137 -3.82 17.29 -27.81
N ASP A 138 -3.21 16.12 -27.91
CA ASP A 138 -3.81 14.92 -28.51
C ASP A 138 -4.63 14.17 -27.45
N VAL A 139 -5.89 14.56 -27.29
CA VAL A 139 -6.81 13.93 -26.31
C VAL A 139 -7.05 12.47 -26.67
N LYS A 140 -7.25 12.15 -27.97
CA LYS A 140 -7.46 10.76 -28.43
C LYS A 140 -6.21 9.90 -28.30
N GLY A 141 -5.05 10.51 -28.24
CA GLY A 141 -3.77 9.85 -27.97
C GLY A 141 -3.56 9.46 -26.51
N GLN A 142 -4.34 10.02 -25.58
CA GLN A 142 -4.22 9.71 -24.15
C GLN A 142 -4.67 8.29 -23.83
N ASP A 143 -3.99 7.63 -22.91
CA ASP A 143 -4.27 6.23 -22.56
C ASP A 143 -5.67 6.05 -21.96
N TRP A 144 -6.14 6.98 -21.14
CA TRP A 144 -7.48 6.95 -20.59
C TRP A 144 -8.57 7.03 -21.67
N TYR A 145 -8.35 7.82 -22.74
CA TYR A 145 -9.29 7.94 -23.85
C TYR A 145 -9.33 6.65 -24.69
N LYS A 146 -8.16 6.12 -25.07
CA LYS A 146 -8.04 4.85 -25.81
C LYS A 146 -8.64 3.67 -25.05
N ASN A 147 -8.40 3.60 -23.75
CA ASN A 147 -8.96 2.55 -22.91
C ASN A 147 -10.50 2.64 -22.86
N ALA A 148 -11.06 3.84 -22.74
CA ALA A 148 -12.51 4.05 -22.77
C ALA A 148 -13.14 3.62 -24.10
N GLU A 149 -12.49 3.90 -25.24
CA GLU A 149 -12.97 3.44 -26.57
C GLU A 149 -12.80 1.93 -26.76
N SER A 150 -11.78 1.29 -26.15
CA SER A 150 -11.46 -0.12 -26.40
C SER A 150 -12.43 -1.09 -25.74
N VAL A 151 -12.97 -0.75 -24.56
CA VAL A 151 -13.93 -1.57 -23.79
C VAL A 151 -15.04 -0.67 -23.25
N ILE A 152 -16.06 -0.48 -24.07
CA ILE A 152 -17.13 0.51 -23.86
C ILE A 152 -17.92 0.30 -22.57
N GLU A 153 -18.06 -0.95 -22.09
CA GLU A 153 -18.92 -1.27 -20.95
C GLU A 153 -18.24 -1.08 -19.59
N ASN A 154 -16.91 -0.92 -19.53
CA ASN A 154 -16.15 -0.88 -18.28
C ASN A 154 -15.60 0.50 -17.97
N VAL A 155 -15.60 0.84 -16.70
CA VAL A 155 -14.85 1.99 -16.18
C VAL A 155 -13.37 1.58 -16.07
N HIS A 156 -12.49 2.39 -16.64
CA HIS A 156 -11.04 2.18 -16.62
C HIS A 156 -10.38 3.10 -15.61
N PHE A 157 -9.53 2.52 -14.76
CA PHE A 157 -8.66 3.26 -13.85
C PHE A 157 -7.26 3.33 -14.44
N SER A 158 -6.71 4.52 -14.57
CA SER A 158 -5.30 4.71 -14.94
C SER A 158 -4.37 4.43 -13.76
N ILE A 159 -3.09 4.23 -14.01
CA ILE A 159 -2.07 4.42 -12.98
C ILE A 159 -1.94 5.92 -12.63
N PRO A 160 -1.41 6.27 -11.45
CA PRO A 160 -1.17 7.67 -11.09
C PRO A 160 -0.27 8.37 -12.11
N HIS A 161 -0.70 9.54 -12.58
CA HIS A 161 0.03 10.36 -13.53
C HIS A 161 -0.22 11.85 -13.27
N ILE A 162 0.57 12.69 -13.91
CA ILE A 162 0.37 14.14 -13.85
C ILE A 162 -0.74 14.50 -14.84
N GLN A 163 -1.77 15.17 -14.36
CA GLN A 163 -2.81 15.73 -15.21
C GLN A 163 -2.18 16.79 -16.14
N ASN A 164 -2.30 16.57 -17.45
CA ASN A 164 -1.63 17.39 -18.46
C ASN A 164 -2.57 18.05 -19.47
N LEU A 165 -3.90 17.94 -19.24
CA LEU A 165 -4.92 18.40 -20.17
C LEU A 165 -5.12 19.93 -20.14
N TYR A 166 -5.02 20.53 -18.94
CA TYR A 166 -5.40 21.92 -18.71
C TYR A 166 -4.20 22.79 -18.38
N GLU A 167 -4.32 24.08 -18.69
CA GLU A 167 -3.36 25.09 -18.27
C GLU A 167 -3.51 25.34 -16.76
N ASP A 168 -2.40 25.28 -16.03
CA ASP A 168 -2.30 25.78 -14.65
C ASP A 168 -1.41 27.01 -14.61
N GLY A 169 -1.99 28.19 -14.37
CA GLY A 169 -1.26 29.45 -14.26
C GLY A 169 -0.23 29.49 -13.12
N LEU A 170 -0.27 28.54 -12.20
CA LEU A 170 0.68 28.40 -11.10
C LEU A 170 1.74 27.31 -11.36
N TYR A 171 1.71 26.66 -12.51
CA TYR A 171 2.63 25.57 -12.90
C TYR A 171 2.77 24.45 -11.88
N ARG A 172 1.68 24.11 -11.19
CA ARG A 172 1.64 23.02 -10.23
C ARG A 172 1.44 21.67 -10.93
N TYR A 173 1.98 20.62 -10.34
CA TYR A 173 1.75 19.26 -10.79
C TYR A 173 0.59 18.64 -10.01
N HIS A 174 -0.50 18.36 -10.69
CA HIS A 174 -1.66 17.68 -10.11
C HIS A 174 -1.56 16.19 -10.43
N TRP A 175 -1.21 15.41 -9.41
CA TRP A 175 -1.18 13.96 -9.54
C TRP A 175 -2.60 13.40 -9.42
N VAL A 176 -3.00 12.62 -10.40
CA VAL A 176 -4.35 12.06 -10.51
C VAL A 176 -4.33 10.59 -10.87
N VAL A 177 -5.45 9.92 -10.57
CA VAL A 177 -5.84 8.64 -11.13
C VAL A 177 -7.11 8.91 -11.95
N SER A 178 -7.04 8.70 -13.26
CA SER A 178 -8.16 8.97 -14.16
C SER A 178 -9.11 7.78 -14.24
N LEU A 179 -10.39 8.03 -14.02
CA LEU A 179 -11.48 7.13 -14.35
C LEU A 179 -12.08 7.56 -15.67
N SER A 180 -12.17 6.67 -16.62
CA SER A 180 -12.75 6.97 -17.93
C SER A 180 -13.65 5.86 -18.43
N ARG A 181 -14.66 6.22 -19.20
CA ARG A 181 -15.56 5.31 -19.89
C ARG A 181 -16.21 6.00 -21.07
N TYR A 182 -16.47 5.24 -22.12
CA TYR A 182 -17.31 5.66 -23.22
C TYR A 182 -18.78 5.72 -22.77
N VAL A 183 -19.46 6.83 -23.03
CA VAL A 183 -20.82 7.10 -22.54
C VAL A 183 -21.70 7.62 -23.66
N ASP A 184 -23.01 7.35 -23.54
CA ASP A 184 -24.03 8.00 -24.34
C ASP A 184 -24.28 9.41 -23.80
N ILE A 185 -24.43 10.38 -24.70
CA ILE A 185 -24.63 11.79 -24.40
C ILE A 185 -25.99 12.21 -24.89
N ASN A 186 -26.74 12.89 -24.04
CA ASN A 186 -27.97 13.53 -24.41
C ASN A 186 -27.68 14.90 -25.05
N ASP A 187 -27.70 14.99 -26.38
CA ASP A 187 -27.52 16.21 -27.17
C ASP A 187 -28.83 16.65 -27.81
N GLY A 188 -29.92 16.61 -27.06
CA GLY A 188 -31.25 17.00 -27.51
C GLY A 188 -31.88 16.02 -28.50
N GLU A 189 -31.94 16.41 -29.76
CA GLU A 189 -32.63 15.60 -30.80
C GLU A 189 -31.78 14.44 -31.34
N ILE A 190 -30.46 14.48 -31.18
CA ILE A 190 -29.53 13.49 -31.74
C ILE A 190 -28.73 12.86 -30.59
N PRO A 191 -28.90 11.54 -30.37
CA PRO A 191 -28.06 10.86 -29.40
C PRO A 191 -26.56 11.00 -29.78
N GLY A 192 -25.79 11.60 -28.91
CA GLY A 192 -24.35 11.70 -29.03
C GLY A 192 -23.64 10.60 -28.25
N SER A 193 -22.34 10.55 -28.39
CA SER A 193 -21.48 9.69 -27.58
C SER A 193 -20.11 10.33 -27.36
N GLY A 194 -19.43 9.90 -26.34
CA GLY A 194 -18.13 10.46 -26.00
C GLY A 194 -17.49 9.77 -24.82
N VAL A 195 -16.49 10.40 -24.21
CA VAL A 195 -15.77 9.88 -23.06
C VAL A 195 -15.99 10.79 -21.85
N LEU A 196 -16.56 10.22 -20.80
CA LEU A 196 -16.60 10.85 -19.48
C LEU A 196 -15.30 10.52 -18.76
N LEU A 197 -14.68 11.56 -18.19
CA LEU A 197 -13.43 11.51 -17.43
C LEU A 197 -13.65 12.08 -16.03
N VAL A 198 -13.23 11.34 -15.01
CA VAL A 198 -13.12 11.82 -13.63
C VAL A 198 -11.69 11.64 -13.18
N ASP A 199 -11.01 12.71 -12.90
CA ASP A 199 -9.67 12.69 -12.34
C ASP A 199 -9.73 12.70 -10.81
N MET A 200 -9.52 11.55 -10.19
CA MET A 200 -9.39 11.43 -8.74
C MET A 200 -8.05 12.00 -8.29
N LYS A 201 -8.03 12.79 -7.23
CA LYS A 201 -6.77 13.24 -6.59
C LYS A 201 -5.99 12.04 -6.08
N TYR A 202 -4.74 11.93 -6.49
CA TYR A 202 -3.86 10.84 -6.03
C TYR A 202 -3.64 10.87 -4.52
N SER A 203 -3.74 12.03 -3.88
CA SER A 203 -3.63 12.18 -2.41
C SER A 203 -4.65 11.33 -1.64
N VAL A 204 -5.80 10.99 -2.22
CA VAL A 204 -6.80 10.09 -1.60
C VAL A 204 -6.16 8.74 -1.24
N ILE A 205 -5.29 8.21 -2.11
CA ILE A 205 -4.57 6.95 -1.88
C ILE A 205 -3.25 7.19 -1.15
N GLU A 206 -2.51 8.22 -1.56
CA GLU A 206 -1.18 8.52 -1.02
C GLU A 206 -1.21 8.76 0.49
N ASP A 207 -2.21 9.50 1.00
CA ASP A 207 -2.32 9.84 2.42
C ASP A 207 -2.60 8.60 3.28
N VAL A 208 -3.42 7.66 2.78
CA VAL A 208 -3.65 6.37 3.46
C VAL A 208 -2.35 5.59 3.59
N LEU A 209 -1.59 5.49 2.50
CA LEU A 209 -0.34 4.73 2.46
C LEU A 209 0.79 5.41 3.24
N LYS A 210 0.85 6.74 3.26
CA LYS A 210 1.75 7.50 4.15
C LYS A 210 1.44 7.22 5.61
N GLN A 211 0.18 7.30 6.01
CA GLN A 211 -0.25 7.10 7.38
C GLN A 211 0.17 5.74 7.94
N ILE A 212 0.00 4.65 7.18
CA ILE A 212 0.40 3.31 7.64
C ILE A 212 1.92 3.16 7.69
N ASN A 213 2.68 3.79 6.78
CA ASN A 213 4.13 3.76 6.78
C ASN A 213 4.72 4.58 7.93
N ASP A 214 4.17 5.76 8.23
CA ASP A 214 4.62 6.62 9.33
C ASP A 214 4.39 5.98 10.70
N SER A 215 3.37 5.14 10.84
CA SER A 215 3.06 4.42 12.07
C SER A 215 3.80 3.09 12.24
N SER A 216 4.55 2.65 11.24
CA SER A 216 5.16 1.31 11.18
C SER A 216 6.67 1.37 11.38
N GLU A 217 7.18 0.86 12.51
CA GLU A 217 8.61 0.80 12.77
C GLU A 217 9.27 -0.34 11.97
N GLY A 218 9.98 0.02 10.90
CA GLY A 218 10.80 -0.88 10.08
C GLY A 218 10.03 -1.82 9.13
N ILE A 219 8.71 -1.91 9.26
CA ILE A 219 7.81 -2.54 8.30
C ILE A 219 7.43 -1.47 7.27
N TYR A 220 7.38 -1.81 6.00
CA TYR A 220 6.94 -0.85 4.99
C TYR A 220 5.87 -1.44 4.07
N TYR A 221 5.03 -0.53 3.55
CA TYR A 221 3.90 -0.88 2.69
C TYR A 221 4.05 -0.12 1.37
N TYR A 222 3.90 -0.82 0.26
CA TYR A 222 3.90 -0.22 -1.06
C TYR A 222 2.77 -0.79 -1.92
N MET A 223 2.42 -0.09 -2.97
CA MET A 223 1.34 -0.48 -3.87
C MET A 223 1.85 -0.54 -5.30
N ILE A 224 1.44 -1.57 -6.02
CA ILE A 224 1.77 -1.80 -7.41
C ILE A 224 0.52 -2.07 -8.26
N SER A 225 0.62 -1.78 -9.55
CA SER A 225 -0.35 -2.20 -10.54
C SER A 225 -0.27 -3.70 -10.82
N ARG A 226 -1.22 -4.21 -11.57
CA ARG A 226 -1.29 -5.61 -11.97
C ARG A 226 -0.05 -6.09 -12.74
N ASP A 227 0.57 -5.20 -13.51
CA ASP A 227 1.78 -5.43 -14.32
C ASP A 227 3.09 -5.05 -13.59
N GLY A 228 3.02 -4.72 -12.29
CA GLY A 228 4.17 -4.46 -11.44
C GLY A 228 4.69 -3.02 -11.46
N GLN A 229 3.95 -2.07 -12.07
CA GLN A 229 4.34 -0.66 -11.98
C GLN A 229 4.09 -0.12 -10.57
N ILE A 230 4.99 0.69 -10.05
CA ILE A 230 4.86 1.29 -8.71
C ILE A 230 3.76 2.35 -8.72
N ILE A 231 2.71 2.12 -7.95
CA ILE A 231 1.65 3.10 -7.66
C ILE A 231 2.11 4.02 -6.52
N TYR A 232 2.57 3.43 -5.43
CA TYR A 232 3.10 4.12 -4.27
C TYR A 232 4.27 3.34 -3.66
N HIS A 233 5.31 4.07 -3.24
CA HIS A 233 6.41 3.48 -2.47
C HIS A 233 6.96 4.49 -1.46
N PRO A 234 7.15 4.13 -0.15
CA PRO A 234 7.65 5.08 0.86
C PRO A 234 9.08 5.54 0.58
N ARG A 235 9.87 4.72 -0.11
CA ARG A 235 11.25 5.01 -0.51
C ARG A 235 11.38 5.49 -1.95
N LYS A 236 10.34 6.09 -2.52
CA LYS A 236 10.31 6.56 -3.92
C LYS A 236 11.50 7.47 -4.28
N THR A 237 11.91 8.33 -3.34
CA THR A 237 13.06 9.23 -3.54
C THR A 237 14.39 8.47 -3.63
N GLU A 238 14.57 7.40 -2.84
CA GLU A 238 15.76 6.56 -2.88
C GLU A 238 15.80 5.74 -4.17
N MET A 239 14.65 5.22 -4.60
CA MET A 239 14.51 4.52 -5.89
C MET A 239 14.88 5.43 -7.06
N ALA A 240 14.39 6.67 -7.08
CA ALA A 240 14.71 7.65 -8.12
C ALA A 240 16.21 8.02 -8.18
N ARG A 241 16.92 7.86 -7.07
CA ARG A 241 18.37 8.08 -6.98
C ARG A 241 19.19 6.80 -7.22
N GLY A 242 18.55 5.66 -7.48
CA GLY A 242 19.21 4.36 -7.63
C GLY A 242 19.83 3.80 -6.35
N LEU A 243 19.40 4.29 -5.18
CA LEU A 243 19.90 3.84 -3.86
C LEU A 243 19.10 2.65 -3.29
N PHE A 244 17.95 2.38 -3.87
CA PHE A 244 17.06 1.27 -3.51
C PHE A 244 16.33 0.77 -4.74
N GLU A 245 16.20 -0.54 -4.85
CA GLU A 245 15.45 -1.20 -5.93
C GLU A 245 14.42 -2.16 -5.30
N GLU A 246 13.17 -2.08 -5.76
CA GLU A 246 12.09 -2.98 -5.36
C GLU A 246 11.78 -3.94 -6.50
N ASN A 247 11.72 -5.24 -6.20
CA ASN A 247 11.36 -6.24 -7.22
C ASN A 247 9.84 -6.33 -7.41
N SER A 248 9.24 -5.23 -7.82
CA SER A 248 7.79 -5.09 -8.01
C SER A 248 7.23 -6.02 -9.07
N LEU A 249 8.00 -6.34 -10.11
CA LEU A 249 7.61 -7.29 -11.15
C LEU A 249 7.45 -8.71 -10.60
N LYS A 250 8.34 -9.16 -9.70
CA LYS A 250 8.19 -10.45 -9.02
C LYS A 250 6.99 -10.42 -8.07
N ALA A 251 6.82 -9.31 -7.35
CA ALA A 251 5.72 -9.12 -6.42
C ALA A 251 4.34 -9.12 -7.11
N SER A 252 4.26 -8.65 -8.37
CA SER A 252 3.00 -8.69 -9.14
C SER A 252 2.51 -10.11 -9.43
N GLY A 253 3.41 -11.09 -9.43
CA GLY A 253 3.07 -12.51 -9.62
C GLY A 253 2.51 -13.22 -8.40
N TYR A 254 2.56 -12.62 -7.20
CA TYR A 254 2.00 -13.25 -6.00
C TYR A 254 0.49 -13.08 -5.95
N GLU A 255 -0.21 -14.14 -5.57
CA GLU A 255 -1.63 -14.06 -5.19
C GLU A 255 -1.80 -13.42 -3.81
N GLU A 256 -3.05 -13.18 -3.40
CA GLU A 256 -3.35 -12.73 -2.05
C GLU A 256 -2.91 -13.75 -1.00
N GLY A 257 -2.22 -13.28 0.03
CA GLY A 257 -1.69 -14.14 1.09
C GLY A 257 -0.34 -13.70 1.64
N THR A 258 0.27 -14.57 2.44
CA THR A 258 1.54 -14.33 3.13
C THR A 258 2.62 -15.26 2.60
N TYR A 259 3.79 -14.71 2.28
CA TYR A 259 4.92 -15.40 1.68
C TYR A 259 6.19 -15.14 2.49
N GLU A 260 7.02 -16.17 2.64
CA GLU A 260 8.41 -16.00 3.07
C GLU A 260 9.31 -15.96 1.84
N ILE A 261 10.07 -14.88 1.69
CA ILE A 261 11.02 -14.70 0.59
C ILE A 261 12.42 -14.47 1.13
N THR A 262 13.42 -14.66 0.26
CA THR A 262 14.81 -14.31 0.57
C THR A 262 15.27 -13.30 -0.47
N THR A 263 15.63 -12.11 0.00
CA THR A 263 16.16 -11.01 -0.82
C THR A 263 17.57 -10.69 -0.31
N ASP A 264 18.56 -10.74 -1.19
CA ASP A 264 19.98 -10.49 -0.87
C ASP A 264 20.52 -11.29 0.33
N GLY A 265 20.02 -12.52 0.52
CA GLY A 265 20.42 -13.41 1.61
C GLY A 265 19.70 -13.17 2.94
N HIS A 266 18.81 -12.18 3.03
CA HIS A 266 17.97 -11.89 4.20
C HIS A 266 16.56 -12.44 4.00
N LYS A 267 15.99 -13.01 5.07
CA LYS A 267 14.61 -13.49 5.07
C LYS A 267 13.66 -12.33 5.30
N GLU A 268 12.58 -12.29 4.54
CA GLU A 268 11.52 -11.31 4.67
C GLU A 268 10.17 -12.02 4.60
N SER A 269 9.20 -11.54 5.35
CA SER A 269 7.80 -11.95 5.18
C SER A 269 7.06 -10.87 4.39
N VAL A 270 6.36 -11.29 3.35
CA VAL A 270 5.61 -10.41 2.46
C VAL A 270 4.13 -10.77 2.54
N VAL A 271 3.30 -9.78 2.80
CA VAL A 271 1.85 -9.89 2.85
C VAL A 271 1.26 -9.17 1.66
N VAL A 272 0.43 -9.83 0.89
CA VAL A 272 -0.18 -9.31 -0.35
C VAL A 272 -1.69 -9.24 -0.19
N GLY A 273 -2.27 -8.06 -0.44
CA GLY A 273 -3.70 -7.84 -0.54
C GLY A 273 -4.09 -7.27 -1.91
N ASN A 274 -5.23 -7.68 -2.44
CA ASN A 274 -5.71 -7.25 -3.76
C ASN A 274 -6.73 -6.11 -3.66
N ILE A 275 -6.57 -5.07 -4.50
CA ILE A 275 -7.53 -3.99 -4.66
C ILE A 275 -8.52 -4.37 -5.77
N ALA A 276 -9.78 -4.57 -5.41
CA ALA A 276 -10.78 -5.23 -6.27
C ALA A 276 -11.05 -4.50 -7.60
N TYR A 277 -11.18 -3.16 -7.58
CA TYR A 277 -11.60 -2.39 -8.76
C TYR A 277 -10.51 -2.16 -9.79
N THR A 278 -9.24 -2.14 -9.36
CA THR A 278 -8.11 -1.80 -10.21
C THR A 278 -7.22 -2.99 -10.54
N GLY A 279 -7.33 -4.05 -9.75
CA GLY A 279 -6.39 -5.17 -9.76
C GLY A 279 -5.00 -4.79 -9.23
N TRP A 280 -4.87 -3.65 -8.56
CA TRP A 280 -3.64 -3.26 -7.86
C TRP A 280 -3.40 -4.16 -6.66
N LYS A 281 -2.16 -4.20 -6.20
CA LYS A 281 -1.77 -4.98 -5.03
C LYS A 281 -1.14 -4.09 -3.99
N LEU A 282 -1.62 -4.21 -2.74
CA LEU A 282 -0.97 -3.65 -1.57
C LEU A 282 -0.04 -4.71 -0.98
N ILE A 283 1.20 -4.35 -0.75
CA ILE A 283 2.23 -5.26 -0.27
C ILE A 283 2.82 -4.70 1.02
N GLY A 284 2.76 -5.49 2.09
CA GLY A 284 3.42 -5.23 3.35
C GLY A 284 4.68 -6.09 3.48
N VAL A 285 5.82 -5.48 3.76
CA VAL A 285 7.10 -6.18 3.91
C VAL A 285 7.58 -6.09 5.35
N VAL A 286 7.83 -7.25 5.95
CA VAL A 286 8.39 -7.42 7.30
C VAL A 286 9.82 -7.92 7.18
N PRO A 287 10.85 -7.05 7.24
CA PRO A 287 12.25 -7.45 7.16
C PRO A 287 12.69 -8.24 8.39
N GLU A 288 13.65 -9.16 8.21
CA GLU A 288 14.27 -9.92 9.32
C GLU A 288 14.88 -9.01 10.41
N SER A 289 15.37 -7.84 10.04
CA SER A 289 15.96 -6.86 10.95
C SER A 289 14.96 -6.32 11.99
N VAL A 290 13.70 -6.16 11.63
CA VAL A 290 12.62 -5.70 12.54
C VAL A 290 12.33 -6.77 13.57
N GLN A 291 12.35 -8.02 13.17
CA GLN A 291 12.20 -9.18 14.03
C GLN A 291 13.30 -9.19 15.10
N THR A 292 14.53 -8.83 14.73
CA THR A 292 15.69 -8.82 15.62
C THR A 292 15.77 -7.56 16.49
N ALA A 293 15.41 -6.38 15.97
CA ALA A 293 15.48 -5.09 16.69
C ALA A 293 14.47 -5.02 17.85
N ARG A 294 13.25 -5.55 17.68
CA ARG A 294 12.24 -5.61 18.76
C ARG A 294 12.68 -6.45 19.95
N ILE A 295 13.51 -7.46 19.73
CA ILE A 295 14.08 -8.29 20.80
C ILE A 295 15.14 -7.51 21.60
N ASN A 296 15.94 -6.68 20.95
CA ASN A 296 17.00 -5.89 21.59
C ASN A 296 16.47 -4.75 22.45
N ASN A 297 15.29 -4.21 22.14
CA ASN A 297 14.65 -3.14 22.93
C ASN A 297 14.05 -3.63 24.27
N PHE A 298 14.01 -4.95 24.52
CA PHE A 298 13.60 -5.55 25.79
C PHE A 298 14.79 -5.93 26.71
N ARG A 299 16.01 -5.51 26.39
CA ARG A 299 17.19 -5.59 27.21
C ARG A 299 17.43 -4.26 27.92
#